data_6ad3e80e966dff0c610431e7b04b552b
#
_entry.id   6ad3e80e966dff0c610431e7b04b552b
#
_cell.length_a   1.000
_cell.length_b   1.000
_cell.length_c   1.000
_cell.angle_alpha   90.00
_cell.angle_beta   90.00
_cell.angle_gamma   90.00
#
_symmetry.space_group_name_H-M   'P 1'
#
loop_
_entity.id
_entity.type
_entity.pdbx_description
1 polymer ?
#
loop_
_entity_poly.entity_id
_entity_poly.type
_entity_poly.pdbx_seq_one_letter_code
_entity_poly.pdbx_strand_id
1 'polypeptide(L)'
;MTSYFVYYRVEASRLPGLREDVERLFGAVERATGVRGRWMRRRDEPGTYMEVYEGVRDDSGFEALLEREAAGLGLERHVERFVCA
;
A
#
# COMPACT_ATOMS: atom_id res chain seq x y z
N MET A 1 -0.59 11.19 -14.17
CA MET A 1 -0.63 9.97 -13.37
C MET A 1 -0.37 10.27 -11.91
N THR A 2 -0.98 9.51 -11.04
CA THR A 2 -0.91 9.75 -9.60
C THR A 2 -0.01 8.71 -8.94
N SER A 3 0.74 9.13 -7.92
CA SER A 3 1.49 8.23 -7.04
C SER A 3 0.80 8.21 -5.68
N TYR A 4 0.66 7.01 -5.13
CA TYR A 4 0.03 6.81 -3.84
C TYR A 4 1.07 6.31 -2.83
N PHE A 5 1.07 6.93 -1.66
CA PHE A 5 1.94 6.56 -0.55
C PHE A 5 1.05 6.25 0.64
N VAL A 6 1.08 4.99 1.08
CA VAL A 6 0.21 4.52 2.16
C VAL A 6 1.07 4.07 3.31
N TYR A 7 1.01 4.77 4.44
CA TYR A 7 1.88 4.44 5.57
C TYR A 7 1.07 4.10 6.82
N TYR A 8 1.70 3.31 7.70
CA TYR A 8 1.09 2.82 8.93
C TYR A 8 2.12 2.27 9.89
N ARG A 9 1.70 2.08 11.15
CA ARG A 9 2.53 1.48 12.17
C ARG A 9 2.23 -0.01 12.25
N VAL A 10 3.27 -0.80 12.47
CA VAL A 10 3.17 -2.26 12.57
C VAL A 10 3.92 -2.73 13.80
N GLU A 11 3.25 -3.53 14.63
CA GLU A 11 3.93 -4.19 15.74
C GLU A 11 4.76 -5.37 15.21
N ALA A 12 5.92 -5.59 15.82
CA ALA A 12 6.86 -6.60 15.34
C ALA A 12 6.24 -7.99 15.27
N SER A 13 5.37 -8.33 16.21
CA SER A 13 4.72 -9.63 16.26
C SER A 13 3.81 -9.90 15.06
N ARG A 14 3.34 -8.83 14.40
CA ARG A 14 2.47 -8.97 13.23
C ARG A 14 3.20 -9.17 11.93
N LEU A 15 4.51 -8.89 11.89
CA LEU A 15 5.26 -8.84 10.65
C LEU A 15 5.17 -10.09 9.78
N PRO A 16 5.34 -11.30 10.31
CA PRO A 16 5.31 -12.49 9.43
C PRO A 16 3.99 -12.63 8.68
N GLY A 17 2.87 -12.53 9.38
CA GLY A 17 1.55 -12.64 8.74
C GLY A 17 1.25 -11.46 7.85
N LEU A 18 1.62 -10.26 8.27
CA LEU A 18 1.37 -9.04 7.49
C LEU A 18 2.15 -9.06 6.18
N ARG A 19 3.37 -9.59 6.17
CA ARG A 19 4.15 -9.68 4.94
C ARG A 19 3.40 -10.49 3.88
N GLU A 20 2.82 -11.60 4.27
CA GLU A 20 2.02 -12.42 3.35
C GLU A 20 0.78 -11.67 2.87
N ASP A 21 0.12 -10.95 3.78
CA ASP A 21 -1.08 -10.18 3.44
C ASP A 21 -0.76 -9.04 2.46
N VAL A 22 0.37 -8.36 2.66
CA VAL A 22 0.80 -7.27 1.76
C VAL A 22 1.18 -7.83 0.39
N GLU A 23 1.85 -8.97 0.34
CA GLU A 23 2.18 -9.61 -0.93
C GLU A 23 0.90 -9.99 -1.70
N ARG A 24 -0.12 -10.48 -1.00
CA ARG A 24 -1.41 -10.79 -1.61
C ARG A 24 -2.09 -9.52 -2.11
N LEU A 25 -2.05 -8.45 -1.34
CA LEU A 25 -2.58 -7.15 -1.74
C LEU A 25 -1.90 -6.66 -3.02
N PHE A 26 -0.57 -6.67 -3.06
CA PHE A 26 0.19 -6.25 -4.24
C PHE A 26 -0.16 -7.10 -5.47
N GLY A 27 -0.32 -8.41 -5.28
CA GLY A 27 -0.72 -9.29 -6.37
C GLY A 27 -2.10 -8.95 -6.93
N ALA A 28 -3.05 -8.67 -6.05
CA ALA A 28 -4.41 -8.31 -6.47
C ALA A 28 -4.42 -6.97 -7.23
N VAL A 29 -3.67 -5.99 -6.73
CA VAL A 29 -3.58 -4.67 -7.37
C VAL A 29 -2.91 -4.78 -8.74
N GLU A 30 -1.82 -5.52 -8.83
CA GLU A 30 -1.11 -5.68 -10.11
C GLU A 30 -1.97 -6.39 -11.15
N ARG A 31 -2.67 -7.44 -10.75
CA ARG A 31 -3.56 -8.15 -11.67
C ARG A 31 -4.68 -7.27 -12.22
N ALA A 32 -5.21 -6.39 -11.39
CA ALA A 32 -6.33 -5.55 -11.77
C ALA A 32 -5.91 -4.29 -12.54
N THR A 33 -4.73 -3.73 -12.26
CA THR A 33 -4.34 -2.41 -12.77
C THR A 33 -3.01 -2.37 -13.50
N GLY A 34 -2.18 -3.39 -13.36
CA GLY A 34 -0.82 -3.39 -13.87
C GLY A 34 0.15 -2.59 -12.99
N VAL A 35 -0.33 -1.97 -11.92
CA VAL A 35 0.52 -1.19 -11.01
C VAL A 35 1.18 -2.11 -10.00
N ARG A 36 2.51 -2.06 -9.92
CA ARG A 36 3.29 -2.88 -9.00
C ARG A 36 3.59 -2.10 -7.73
N GLY A 37 3.13 -2.60 -6.59
CA GLY A 37 3.40 -2.00 -5.29
C GLY A 37 4.80 -2.32 -4.79
N ARG A 38 5.33 -1.41 -3.97
CA ARG A 38 6.58 -1.63 -3.25
C ARG A 38 6.31 -1.44 -1.76
N TRP A 39 6.93 -2.25 -0.93
CA TRP A 39 6.77 -2.17 0.53
C TRP A 39 8.08 -1.74 1.15
N MET A 40 8.05 -0.62 1.88
CA MET A 40 9.24 -0.01 2.45
C MET A 40 9.08 0.15 3.95
N ARG A 41 10.20 0.06 4.65
CA ARG A 41 10.26 0.33 6.08
C ARG A 41 11.04 1.62 6.29
N ARG A 42 10.57 2.45 7.22
CA ARG A 42 11.32 3.67 7.58
C ARG A 42 12.66 3.28 8.20
N ARG A 43 13.75 3.87 7.70
CA ARG A 43 15.09 3.48 8.12
C ARG A 43 15.34 3.71 9.61
N ASP A 44 14.96 4.89 10.09
CA ASP A 44 15.31 5.37 11.43
C ASP A 44 14.22 5.14 12.47
N GLU A 45 13.10 4.58 12.08
CA GLU A 45 11.98 4.33 12.97
C GLU A 45 11.35 2.99 12.64
N PRO A 46 11.88 1.89 13.19
CA PRO A 46 11.31 0.56 12.97
C PRO A 46 9.86 0.53 13.45
N GLY A 47 9.02 -0.11 12.68
CA GLY A 47 7.59 -0.16 12.96
C GLY A 47 6.75 0.72 12.06
N THR A 48 7.36 1.63 11.31
CA THR A 48 6.65 2.41 10.30
C THR A 48 6.94 1.85 8.92
N TYR A 49 5.86 1.49 8.21
CA TYR A 49 5.93 0.89 6.88
C TYR A 49 5.14 1.71 5.89
N MET A 50 5.51 1.62 4.63
CA MET A 50 4.88 2.37 3.55
C MET A 50 4.72 1.48 2.32
N GLU A 51 3.53 1.52 1.73
CA GLU A 51 3.27 0.97 0.40
C GLU A 51 3.37 2.12 -0.59
N VAL A 52 4.00 1.87 -1.72
CA VAL A 52 4.18 2.87 -2.77
C VAL A 52 3.62 2.32 -4.07
N TYR A 53 2.73 3.09 -4.70
CA TYR A 53 2.13 2.75 -5.98
C TYR A 53 2.30 3.92 -6.93
N GLU A 54 2.99 3.72 -8.03
CA GLU A 54 3.28 4.78 -8.99
C GLU A 54 2.66 4.48 -10.35
N GLY A 55 2.36 5.54 -11.10
CA GLY A 55 1.82 5.38 -12.43
C GLY A 55 0.34 5.04 -12.49
N VAL A 56 -0.42 5.45 -11.50
CA VAL A 56 -1.86 5.19 -11.44
C VAL A 56 -2.59 6.15 -12.38
N ARG A 57 -3.39 5.61 -13.29
CA ARG A 57 -4.11 6.40 -14.31
C ARG A 57 -5.56 6.66 -13.95
N ASP A 58 -6.21 5.71 -13.30
CA ASP A 58 -7.61 5.81 -12.88
C ASP A 58 -7.66 5.93 -11.36
N ASP A 59 -7.67 7.16 -10.86
CA ASP A 59 -7.60 7.42 -9.43
C ASP A 59 -8.78 6.83 -8.67
N SER A 60 -10.00 7.10 -9.12
CA SER A 60 -11.18 6.62 -8.39
C SER A 60 -11.28 5.10 -8.38
N GLY A 61 -10.98 4.47 -9.49
CA GLY A 61 -10.98 3.01 -9.59
C GLY A 61 -9.89 2.39 -8.73
N PHE A 62 -8.71 2.99 -8.74
CA PHE A 62 -7.59 2.50 -7.93
C PHE A 62 -7.89 2.64 -6.43
N GLU A 63 -8.43 3.78 -6.01
CA GLU A 63 -8.74 4.00 -4.59
C GLU A 63 -9.81 3.04 -4.10
N ALA A 64 -10.84 2.78 -4.89
CA ALA A 64 -11.88 1.82 -4.53
C ALA A 64 -11.32 0.40 -4.43
N LEU A 65 -10.46 0.02 -5.37
CA LEU A 65 -9.81 -1.29 -5.37
C LEU A 65 -8.91 -1.45 -4.15
N LEU A 66 -8.08 -0.45 -3.89
CA LEU A 66 -7.13 -0.50 -2.77
C LEU A 66 -7.87 -0.60 -1.43
N GLU A 67 -8.92 0.18 -1.25
CA GLU A 67 -9.74 0.14 -0.04
C GLU A 67 -10.36 -1.24 0.16
N ARG A 68 -10.93 -1.81 -0.90
CA ARG A 68 -11.56 -3.13 -0.83
C ARG A 68 -10.54 -4.23 -0.50
N GLU A 69 -9.40 -4.23 -1.21
CA GLU A 69 -8.41 -5.28 -1.05
C GLU A 69 -7.65 -5.17 0.28
N ALA A 70 -7.54 -3.97 0.82
CA ALA A 70 -6.84 -3.74 2.09
C ALA A 70 -7.74 -3.80 3.31
N ALA A 71 -9.05 -3.96 3.14
CA ALA A 71 -10.03 -3.87 4.24
C ALA A 71 -9.74 -4.85 5.38
N GLY A 72 -9.20 -6.02 5.07
CA GLY A 72 -8.93 -7.06 6.08
C GLY A 72 -7.60 -6.92 6.80
N LEU A 73 -6.77 -5.92 6.46
CA LEU A 73 -5.45 -5.78 7.08
C LEU A 73 -5.50 -5.34 8.54
N GLY A 74 -6.55 -4.64 8.94
CA GLY A 74 -6.70 -4.20 10.33
C GLY A 74 -5.65 -3.16 10.75
N LEU A 75 -5.26 -2.29 9.83
CA LEU A 75 -4.26 -1.25 10.06
C LEU A 75 -4.88 0.12 9.90
N GLU A 76 -4.37 1.08 10.66
CA GLU A 76 -4.74 2.49 10.47
C GLU A 76 -3.87 3.04 9.33
N ARG A 77 -4.43 3.01 8.13
CA ARG A 77 -3.72 3.36 6.90
C ARG A 77 -3.92 4.82 6.55
N HIS A 78 -2.81 5.54 6.36
CA HIS A 78 -2.81 6.94 5.95
C HIS A 78 -2.42 6.99 4.48
N VAL A 79 -3.28 7.57 3.65
CA VAL A 79 -3.10 7.61 2.20
C VAL A 79 -2.77 9.02 1.76
N GLU A 80 -1.63 9.19 1.08
CA GLU A 80 -1.21 10.45 0.48
C GLU A 80 -1.16 10.30 -1.04
N ARG A 81 -1.61 11.32 -1.75
CA ARG A 81 -1.67 11.32 -3.21
C ARG A 81 -0.77 12.41 -3.75
N PHE A 82 0.11 12.06 -4.66
CA PHE A 82 1.02 13.02 -5.27
C PHE A 82 0.98 12.91 -6.79
N VAL A 83 1.09 14.04 -7.46
CA VAL A 83 1.25 14.10 -8.92
C VAL A 83 2.52 14.89 -9.22
N CYS A 84 3.08 14.69 -10.40
CA CYS A 84 4.27 15.44 -10.81
C CYS A 84 3.93 16.92 -10.93
N ALA A 85 4.77 17.76 -10.35
CA ALA A 85 4.61 19.21 -10.46
C ALA A 85 5.10 19.70 -11.81
#